data_2eb5732c8cccc5bedec9f7e2b0431f16
#
_entry.id   2eb5732c8cccc5bedec9f7e2b0431f16
#
_cell.length_a   1.000
_cell.length_b   1.000
_cell.length_c   1.000
_cell.angle_alpha   90.00
_cell.angle_beta   90.00
_cell.angle_gamma   90.00
#
_symmetry.space_group_name_H-M   'P 1'
#
loop_
_entity.id
_entity.type
_entity.pdbx_description
1 polymer ?
#
loop_
_entity_poly.entity_id
_entity_poly.type
_entity_poly.pdbx_seq_one_letter_code
_entity_poly.pdbx_strand_id
1 'polypeptide(L)'
;GVKFLCPAPGYDRHFAITESLGIEMIPVPLRDDGPDVDLVEELVAADPAIKGMWCVPVYANPTGTTYSWDTVRRLVQMDTAASDFRLMWDNAYAVHTLTHEFVKQVDVLGLAAAANHANRPLVFASTSKITFAGAGVSFLGGSLGNIAWYLQHAAKQTIGPDKVNQLRHLRFFGDADGVRLHMRRHQELLAPKFALVLEILEDRLGDAKIASWTEPKGGYFVSLDVLPGTAKRTVALAKDAGIAVTEAGASFPYRKDPDDKNIRIAPTFPSTSDLRTAIDGLATCALLSATESLLADT
;
A
#
# COMPACT_ATOMS: atom_id res chain seq x y z
N GLY A 1 -16.89 20.14 -5.24
CA GLY A 1 -15.54 19.86 -4.73
C GLY A 1 -14.85 18.80 -5.57
N VAL A 2 -13.56 18.58 -5.36
CA VAL A 2 -12.81 17.48 -5.99
C VAL A 2 -12.93 16.24 -5.13
N LYS A 3 -13.06 15.08 -5.77
CA LYS A 3 -13.13 13.77 -5.11
C LYS A 3 -12.06 12.82 -5.65
N PHE A 4 -11.53 11.96 -4.78
CA PHE A 4 -10.59 10.89 -5.13
C PHE A 4 -11.10 9.55 -4.65
N LEU A 5 -10.94 8.53 -5.50
CA LEU A 5 -11.15 7.14 -5.11
C LEU A 5 -9.92 6.64 -4.33
N CYS A 6 -10.19 5.98 -3.24
CA CYS A 6 -9.19 5.50 -2.30
C CYS A 6 -9.41 4.00 -2.02
N PRO A 7 -8.66 3.09 -2.68
CA PRO A 7 -8.68 1.67 -2.33
C PRO A 7 -8.38 1.47 -0.85
N ALA A 8 -9.23 0.71 -0.17
CA ALA A 8 -9.13 0.45 1.26
C ALA A 8 -9.34 -1.04 1.57
N PRO A 9 -8.58 -1.62 2.51
CA PRO A 9 -7.52 -0.95 3.28
C PRO A 9 -6.36 -0.49 2.39
N GLY A 10 -5.76 0.67 2.71
CA GLY A 10 -4.76 1.33 1.88
C GLY A 10 -3.71 2.13 2.67
N TYR A 11 -2.90 2.91 1.97
CA TYR A 11 -1.79 3.65 2.58
C TYR A 11 -2.27 4.96 3.21
N ASP A 12 -2.14 5.04 4.53
CA ASP A 12 -2.56 6.17 5.37
C ASP A 12 -1.98 7.53 4.94
N ARG A 13 -0.78 7.56 4.34
CA ARG A 13 -0.19 8.81 3.84
C ARG A 13 -0.93 9.38 2.64
N HIS A 14 -1.44 8.52 1.74
CA HIS A 14 -2.28 8.96 0.62
C HIS A 14 -3.54 9.66 1.16
N PHE A 15 -4.18 9.09 2.16
CA PHE A 15 -5.37 9.65 2.78
C PHE A 15 -5.08 10.99 3.46
N ALA A 16 -3.98 11.07 4.24
CA ALA A 16 -3.58 12.30 4.90
C ALA A 16 -3.27 13.44 3.90
N ILE A 17 -2.61 13.13 2.76
CA ILE A 17 -2.35 14.11 1.70
C ILE A 17 -3.66 14.59 1.09
N THR A 18 -4.55 13.68 0.75
CA THR A 18 -5.85 13.96 0.13
C THR A 18 -6.71 14.84 1.05
N GLU A 19 -6.78 14.49 2.33
CA GLU A 19 -7.51 15.27 3.35
C GLU A 19 -6.92 16.67 3.53
N SER A 20 -5.59 16.80 3.57
CA SER A 20 -4.91 18.09 3.74
C SER A 20 -5.16 19.08 2.59
N LEU A 21 -5.50 18.56 1.42
CA LEU A 21 -5.86 19.35 0.22
C LEU A 21 -7.36 19.63 0.13
N GLY A 22 -8.16 19.19 1.11
CA GLY A 22 -9.61 19.36 1.11
C GLY A 22 -10.32 18.54 0.02
N ILE A 23 -9.68 17.46 -0.46
CA ILE A 23 -10.25 16.55 -1.45
C ILE A 23 -11.08 15.49 -0.71
N GLU A 24 -12.33 15.31 -1.13
CA GLU A 24 -13.21 14.28 -0.60
C GLU A 24 -12.71 12.88 -0.99
N MET A 25 -12.64 11.97 -0.03
CA MET A 25 -12.21 10.60 -0.26
C MET A 25 -13.39 9.65 -0.32
N ILE A 26 -13.48 8.88 -1.40
CA ILE A 26 -14.45 7.81 -1.57
C ILE A 26 -13.71 6.48 -1.42
N PRO A 27 -13.99 5.70 -0.36
CA PRO A 27 -13.38 4.39 -0.21
C PRO A 27 -13.88 3.41 -1.27
N VAL A 28 -12.97 2.61 -1.82
CA VAL A 28 -13.26 1.52 -2.76
C VAL A 28 -12.68 0.24 -2.18
N PRO A 29 -13.43 -0.87 -2.09
CA PRO A 29 -12.90 -2.13 -1.60
C PRO A 29 -11.68 -2.60 -2.41
N LEU A 30 -10.63 -3.02 -1.71
CA LEU A 30 -9.49 -3.69 -2.33
C LEU A 30 -9.74 -5.20 -2.33
N ARG A 31 -9.70 -5.81 -3.52
CA ARG A 31 -9.86 -7.25 -3.77
C ARG A 31 -8.49 -7.92 -3.92
N ASP A 32 -8.47 -9.23 -4.16
CA ASP A 32 -7.23 -10.01 -4.27
C ASP A 32 -6.35 -9.61 -5.46
N ASP A 33 -6.95 -9.07 -6.53
CA ASP A 33 -6.29 -8.69 -7.77
C ASP A 33 -6.33 -7.19 -8.10
N GLY A 34 -6.71 -6.36 -7.11
CA GLY A 34 -6.77 -4.90 -7.22
C GLY A 34 -8.05 -4.32 -6.61
N PRO A 35 -8.36 -3.04 -6.88
CA PRO A 35 -9.60 -2.42 -6.43
C PRO A 35 -10.82 -3.08 -7.09
N ASP A 36 -11.98 -2.95 -6.47
CA ASP A 36 -13.26 -3.31 -7.07
C ASP A 36 -13.50 -2.45 -8.32
N VAL A 37 -13.06 -2.97 -9.48
CA VAL A 37 -13.05 -2.20 -10.74
C VAL A 37 -14.47 -1.93 -11.25
N ASP A 38 -15.43 -2.81 -11.00
CA ASP A 38 -16.82 -2.60 -11.38
C ASP A 38 -17.39 -1.36 -10.69
N LEU A 39 -17.15 -1.24 -9.38
CA LEU A 39 -17.52 -0.05 -8.61
C LEU A 39 -16.73 1.20 -9.05
N VAL A 40 -15.43 1.06 -9.36
CA VAL A 40 -14.64 2.17 -9.86
C VAL A 40 -15.21 2.71 -11.16
N GLU A 41 -15.49 1.85 -12.14
CA GLU A 41 -16.06 2.22 -13.45
C GLU A 41 -17.41 2.92 -13.29
N GLU A 42 -18.29 2.39 -12.44
CA GLU A 42 -19.60 3.00 -12.14
C GLU A 42 -19.43 4.42 -11.59
N LEU A 43 -18.60 4.59 -10.56
CA LEU A 43 -18.42 5.87 -9.88
C LEU A 43 -17.81 6.94 -10.80
N VAL A 44 -16.75 6.61 -11.56
CA VAL A 44 -16.06 7.58 -12.41
C VAL A 44 -16.86 7.95 -13.66
N ALA A 45 -17.74 7.08 -14.13
CA ALA A 45 -18.65 7.36 -15.24
C ALA A 45 -19.80 8.28 -14.81
N ALA A 46 -20.22 8.21 -13.55
CA ALA A 46 -21.37 8.95 -13.03
C ALA A 46 -21.02 10.36 -12.51
N ASP A 47 -19.85 10.55 -11.93
CA ASP A 47 -19.51 11.79 -11.20
C ASP A 47 -18.26 12.50 -11.77
N PRO A 48 -18.42 13.65 -12.48
CA PRO A 48 -17.31 14.42 -13.00
C PRO A 48 -16.47 15.12 -11.91
N ALA A 49 -16.88 15.10 -10.64
CA ALA A 49 -16.09 15.62 -9.54
C ALA A 49 -14.98 14.62 -9.11
N ILE A 50 -15.06 13.36 -9.50
CA ILE A 50 -14.02 12.36 -9.25
C ILE A 50 -12.88 12.60 -10.23
N LYS A 51 -11.78 13.17 -9.71
CA LYS A 51 -10.62 13.61 -10.52
C LYS A 51 -9.44 12.68 -10.44
N GLY A 52 -9.46 11.74 -9.54
CA GLY A 52 -8.32 10.82 -9.40
C GLY A 52 -8.58 9.62 -8.51
N MET A 53 -7.62 8.73 -8.56
CA MET A 53 -7.59 7.52 -7.76
C MET A 53 -6.15 7.20 -7.34
N TRP A 54 -5.97 6.85 -6.07
CA TRP A 54 -4.71 6.29 -5.60
C TRP A 54 -4.58 4.80 -5.99
N CYS A 55 -3.41 4.42 -6.47
CA CYS A 55 -3.11 3.04 -6.84
C CYS A 55 -1.76 2.62 -6.27
N VAL A 56 -1.71 1.50 -5.55
CA VAL A 56 -0.47 0.82 -5.17
C VAL A 56 -0.47 -0.54 -5.86
N PRO A 57 0.02 -0.62 -7.13
CA PRO A 57 -0.28 -1.74 -8.01
C PRO A 57 0.48 -3.02 -7.69
N VAL A 58 1.56 -2.95 -6.92
CA VAL A 58 2.39 -4.10 -6.56
C VAL A 58 2.58 -4.13 -5.06
N TYR A 59 2.22 -5.23 -4.46
CA TYR A 59 2.34 -5.46 -3.01
C TYR A 59 1.72 -4.33 -2.18
N ALA A 60 0.46 -4.01 -2.46
CA ALA A 60 -0.27 -2.90 -1.85
C ALA A 60 -0.16 -2.89 -0.32
N ASN A 61 0.01 -1.71 0.25
CA ASN A 61 0.03 -1.50 1.70
C ASN A 61 -1.41 -1.33 2.21
N PRO A 62 -1.91 -2.17 3.16
CA PRO A 62 -1.18 -3.20 3.91
C PRO A 62 -1.34 -4.64 3.37
N THR A 63 -2.15 -4.89 2.35
CA THR A 63 -2.67 -6.21 1.99
C THR A 63 -1.65 -7.12 1.28
N GLY A 64 -0.65 -6.53 0.62
CA GLY A 64 0.25 -7.29 -0.26
C GLY A 64 -0.35 -7.61 -1.64
N THR A 65 -1.54 -7.10 -1.94
CA THR A 65 -2.23 -7.28 -3.22
C THR A 65 -1.38 -6.76 -4.38
N THR A 66 -1.36 -7.51 -5.48
CA THR A 66 -0.77 -7.08 -6.76
C THR A 66 -1.86 -7.05 -7.81
N TYR A 67 -2.01 -5.91 -8.49
CA TYR A 67 -3.04 -5.72 -9.50
C TYR A 67 -2.83 -6.68 -10.68
N SER A 68 -3.91 -7.34 -11.09
CA SER A 68 -3.90 -8.18 -12.27
C SER A 68 -3.74 -7.35 -13.56
N TRP A 69 -3.29 -8.00 -14.63
CA TRP A 69 -3.21 -7.34 -15.93
C TRP A 69 -4.59 -6.81 -16.38
N ASP A 70 -5.66 -7.57 -16.12
CA ASP A 70 -7.02 -7.16 -16.50
C ASP A 70 -7.49 -5.95 -15.68
N THR A 71 -7.25 -5.94 -14.38
CA THR A 71 -7.48 -4.76 -13.52
C THR A 71 -6.79 -3.52 -14.06
N VAL A 72 -5.49 -3.61 -14.38
CA VAL A 72 -4.74 -2.47 -14.92
C VAL A 72 -5.30 -2.03 -16.27
N ARG A 73 -5.61 -2.99 -17.17
CA ARG A 73 -6.20 -2.70 -18.48
C ARG A 73 -7.54 -1.95 -18.33
N ARG A 74 -8.43 -2.43 -17.48
CA ARG A 74 -9.74 -1.79 -17.22
C ARG A 74 -9.57 -0.37 -16.70
N LEU A 75 -8.73 -0.15 -15.69
CA LEU A 75 -8.48 1.17 -15.10
C LEU A 75 -7.96 2.19 -16.12
N VAL A 76 -7.14 1.78 -17.09
CA VAL A 76 -6.64 2.71 -18.12
C VAL A 76 -7.63 2.90 -19.26
N GLN A 77 -8.50 1.94 -19.54
CA GLN A 77 -9.45 1.97 -20.67
C GLN A 77 -10.82 2.55 -20.31
N MET A 78 -11.23 2.48 -19.03
CA MET A 78 -12.56 2.90 -18.58
C MET A 78 -12.93 4.32 -19.04
N ASP A 79 -14.20 4.53 -19.31
CA ASP A 79 -14.76 5.84 -19.55
C ASP A 79 -14.89 6.64 -18.23
N THR A 80 -14.61 7.92 -18.27
CA THR A 80 -14.69 8.80 -17.10
C THR A 80 -15.46 10.07 -17.43
N ALA A 81 -16.41 10.47 -16.58
CA ALA A 81 -17.12 11.75 -16.73
C ALA A 81 -16.17 12.96 -16.61
N ALA A 82 -15.07 12.80 -15.88
CA ALA A 82 -14.03 13.82 -15.79
C ALA A 82 -12.95 13.59 -16.86
N SER A 83 -12.82 14.51 -17.83
CA SER A 83 -11.78 14.44 -18.87
C SER A 83 -10.34 14.55 -18.33
N ASP A 84 -10.20 15.10 -17.13
CA ASP A 84 -8.93 15.33 -16.43
C ASP A 84 -8.67 14.29 -15.32
N PHE A 85 -9.37 13.16 -15.31
CA PHE A 85 -9.16 12.07 -14.35
C PHE A 85 -7.73 11.52 -14.40
N ARG A 86 -7.14 11.24 -13.22
CA ARG A 86 -5.76 10.74 -13.06
C ARG A 86 -5.69 9.49 -12.19
N LEU A 87 -4.81 8.57 -12.57
CA LEU A 87 -4.36 7.45 -11.73
C LEU A 87 -3.02 7.84 -11.09
N MET A 88 -3.00 7.99 -9.75
CA MET A 88 -1.80 8.22 -8.97
C MET A 88 -1.15 6.85 -8.69
N TRP A 89 -0.25 6.44 -9.58
CA TRP A 89 0.32 5.10 -9.65
C TRP A 89 1.57 5.00 -8.78
N ASP A 90 1.39 4.74 -7.47
CA ASP A 90 2.48 4.65 -6.50
C ASP A 90 3.11 3.25 -6.53
N ASN A 91 4.20 3.13 -7.28
CA ASN A 91 4.93 1.88 -7.47
C ASN A 91 6.08 1.72 -6.45
N ALA A 92 5.78 1.99 -5.18
CA ALA A 92 6.76 2.00 -4.09
C ALA A 92 7.39 0.63 -3.81
N TYR A 93 6.71 -0.46 -4.16
CA TYR A 93 7.11 -1.83 -3.80
C TYR A 93 7.48 -2.71 -5.00
N ALA A 94 7.69 -2.13 -6.18
CA ALA A 94 7.96 -2.85 -7.43
C ALA A 94 9.01 -3.98 -7.37
N VAL A 95 10.00 -3.83 -6.47
CA VAL A 95 11.13 -4.77 -6.34
C VAL A 95 11.22 -5.41 -4.95
N HIS A 96 10.19 -5.26 -4.12
CA HIS A 96 10.17 -5.74 -2.72
C HIS A 96 9.56 -7.14 -2.61
N THR A 97 10.09 -8.11 -3.36
CA THR A 97 9.62 -9.50 -3.30
C THR A 97 10.09 -10.19 -2.01
N LEU A 98 9.23 -11.07 -1.48
CA LEU A 98 9.56 -12.04 -0.42
C LEU A 98 9.80 -13.44 -1.01
N THR A 99 9.64 -13.61 -2.33
CA THR A 99 9.85 -14.85 -3.07
C THR A 99 11.10 -14.76 -3.95
N HIS A 100 11.50 -15.87 -4.58
CA HIS A 100 12.64 -15.88 -5.50
C HIS A 100 12.35 -15.17 -6.83
N GLU A 101 11.09 -14.90 -7.15
CA GLU A 101 10.68 -14.26 -8.40
C GLU A 101 10.28 -12.80 -8.18
N PHE A 102 10.69 -11.93 -9.11
CA PHE A 102 10.15 -10.57 -9.17
C PHE A 102 8.86 -10.56 -9.98
N VAL A 103 7.87 -9.81 -9.48
CA VAL A 103 6.63 -9.61 -10.22
C VAL A 103 6.91 -8.91 -11.54
N LYS A 104 6.35 -9.44 -12.63
CA LYS A 104 6.38 -8.77 -13.93
C LYS A 104 5.51 -7.52 -13.87
N GLN A 105 6.15 -6.37 -14.02
CA GLN A 105 5.46 -5.08 -14.04
C GLN A 105 4.57 -4.95 -15.26
N VAL A 106 3.36 -4.42 -15.07
CA VAL A 106 2.49 -4.04 -16.20
C VAL A 106 2.90 -2.65 -16.68
N ASP A 107 3.09 -2.49 -17.96
CA ASP A 107 3.37 -1.18 -18.59
C ASP A 107 2.10 -0.35 -18.66
N VAL A 108 1.76 0.31 -17.54
CA VAL A 108 0.56 1.16 -17.43
C VAL A 108 0.61 2.36 -18.38
N LEU A 109 1.81 2.90 -18.64
CA LEU A 109 1.96 4.05 -19.55
C LEU A 109 1.71 3.64 -21.01
N GLY A 110 2.27 2.50 -21.45
CA GLY A 110 2.03 1.95 -22.78
C GLY A 110 0.57 1.56 -22.99
N LEU A 111 -0.06 0.90 -22.00
CA LEU A 111 -1.49 0.56 -22.08
C LEU A 111 -2.37 1.83 -22.15
N ALA A 112 -2.09 2.85 -21.35
CA ALA A 112 -2.85 4.10 -21.39
C ALA A 112 -2.67 4.85 -22.72
N ALA A 113 -1.47 4.86 -23.28
CA ALA A 113 -1.22 5.46 -24.58
C ALA A 113 -1.97 4.72 -25.71
N ALA A 114 -1.97 3.39 -25.69
CA ALA A 114 -2.70 2.56 -26.67
C ALA A 114 -4.23 2.76 -26.55
N ALA A 115 -4.74 3.11 -25.37
CA ALA A 115 -6.15 3.42 -25.12
C ALA A 115 -6.51 4.90 -25.42
N ASN A 116 -5.62 5.72 -25.95
CA ASN A 116 -5.78 7.17 -26.12
C ASN A 116 -5.95 7.96 -24.82
N HIS A 117 -5.54 7.39 -23.69
CA HIS A 117 -5.57 7.99 -22.37
C HIS A 117 -4.17 8.26 -21.80
N ALA A 118 -3.18 8.62 -22.64
CA ALA A 118 -1.77 8.77 -22.28
C ALA A 118 -1.54 9.68 -21.06
N ASN A 119 -2.40 10.66 -20.84
CA ASN A 119 -2.30 11.57 -19.68
C ASN A 119 -2.92 11.03 -18.40
N ARG A 120 -3.58 9.86 -18.42
CA ARG A 120 -4.28 9.31 -17.25
C ARG A 120 -3.33 8.88 -16.13
N PRO A 121 -2.28 8.06 -16.34
CA PRO A 121 -1.40 7.67 -15.25
C PRO A 121 -0.29 8.69 -14.97
N LEU A 122 -0.03 8.89 -13.69
CA LEU A 122 1.18 9.50 -13.12
C LEU A 122 1.86 8.44 -12.28
N VAL A 123 3.04 7.99 -12.71
CA VAL A 123 3.77 6.89 -12.06
C VAL A 123 4.81 7.45 -11.11
N PHE A 124 4.77 6.99 -9.86
CA PHE A 124 5.72 7.37 -8.82
C PHE A 124 6.53 6.17 -8.39
N ALA A 125 7.82 6.37 -8.15
CA ALA A 125 8.70 5.39 -7.54
C ALA A 125 9.76 6.07 -6.69
N SER A 126 10.34 5.35 -5.73
CA SER A 126 11.44 5.86 -4.94
C SER A 126 12.34 4.76 -4.39
N THR A 127 13.55 5.15 -4.00
CA THR A 127 14.50 4.27 -3.30
C THR A 127 14.40 4.37 -1.77
N SER A 128 13.39 5.07 -1.24
CA SER A 128 13.25 5.31 0.21
C SER A 128 13.17 4.04 1.06
N LYS A 129 12.62 2.96 0.49
CA LYS A 129 12.52 1.64 1.13
C LYS A 129 13.56 0.64 0.59
N ILE A 130 14.43 1.09 -0.33
CA ILE A 130 15.50 0.29 -0.92
C ILE A 130 16.84 0.63 -0.28
N THR A 131 17.09 1.93 0.02
CA THR A 131 18.29 2.42 0.69
C THR A 131 17.94 2.99 2.07
N PHE A 132 18.15 4.29 2.29
CA PHE A 132 17.86 4.95 3.57
C PHE A 132 16.66 5.88 3.45
N ALA A 133 15.73 5.78 4.41
CA ALA A 133 14.66 6.75 4.54
C ALA A 133 15.21 8.16 4.70
N GLY A 134 14.62 9.13 3.98
CA GLY A 134 15.09 10.52 3.97
C GLY A 134 16.30 10.80 3.08
N ALA A 135 16.96 9.77 2.55
CA ALA A 135 18.09 9.90 1.61
C ALA A 135 17.82 9.18 0.27
N GLY A 136 16.57 8.87 -0.03
CA GLY A 136 16.17 8.22 -1.28
C GLY A 136 16.19 9.17 -2.48
N VAL A 137 16.14 8.56 -3.67
CA VAL A 137 15.86 9.24 -4.93
C VAL A 137 14.43 8.87 -5.34
N SER A 138 13.65 9.86 -5.77
CA SER A 138 12.29 9.64 -6.28
C SER A 138 12.21 9.89 -7.78
N PHE A 139 11.24 9.24 -8.40
CA PHE A 139 11.02 9.27 -9.84
C PHE A 139 9.55 9.57 -10.13
N LEU A 140 9.31 10.37 -11.17
CA LEU A 140 8.00 10.62 -11.75
C LEU A 140 8.04 10.19 -13.22
N GLY A 141 7.11 9.33 -13.61
CA GLY A 141 6.87 8.91 -14.99
C GLY A 141 5.47 9.35 -15.46
N GLY A 142 5.33 9.65 -16.75
CA GLY A 142 4.06 10.05 -17.34
C GLY A 142 4.19 10.36 -18.80
N SER A 143 3.09 10.77 -19.44
CA SER A 143 3.12 11.30 -20.81
C SER A 143 4.00 12.55 -20.92
N LEU A 144 4.39 12.90 -22.14
CA LEU A 144 5.14 14.13 -22.38
C LEU A 144 4.38 15.37 -21.87
N GLY A 145 3.05 15.39 -21.99
CA GLY A 145 2.21 16.48 -21.47
C GLY A 145 2.24 16.58 -19.95
N ASN A 146 2.12 15.46 -19.26
CA ASN A 146 2.20 15.40 -17.79
C ASN A 146 3.59 15.82 -17.28
N ILE A 147 4.65 15.36 -17.92
CA ILE A 147 6.03 15.72 -17.56
C ILE A 147 6.29 17.22 -17.82
N ALA A 148 5.85 17.74 -18.97
CA ALA A 148 5.98 19.18 -19.25
C ALA A 148 5.25 20.03 -18.22
N TRP A 149 4.02 19.66 -17.85
CA TRP A 149 3.26 20.30 -16.79
C TRP A 149 4.00 20.25 -15.45
N TYR A 150 4.50 19.09 -15.04
CA TYR A 150 5.25 18.93 -13.80
C TYR A 150 6.51 19.81 -13.77
N LEU A 151 7.28 19.82 -14.86
CA LEU A 151 8.53 20.61 -14.93
C LEU A 151 8.30 22.10 -14.80
N GLN A 152 7.17 22.64 -15.29
CA GLN A 152 6.80 24.04 -15.12
C GLN A 152 6.60 24.42 -13.63
N HIS A 153 6.11 23.48 -12.82
CA HIS A 153 5.92 23.66 -11.37
C HIS A 153 7.23 23.39 -10.61
N ALA A 154 7.91 22.31 -10.93
CA ALA A 154 9.17 21.92 -10.28
C ALA A 154 10.27 22.98 -10.44
N ALA A 155 10.34 23.63 -11.59
CA ALA A 155 11.28 24.72 -11.85
C ALA A 155 11.13 25.94 -10.92
N LYS A 156 9.96 26.07 -10.26
CA LYS A 156 9.71 27.12 -9.24
C LYS A 156 10.00 26.65 -7.82
N GLN A 157 10.05 25.35 -7.59
CA GLN A 157 10.32 24.74 -6.27
C GLN A 157 11.81 24.56 -6.03
N THR A 158 12.56 24.19 -7.08
CA THR A 158 14.00 23.91 -6.99
C THR A 158 14.67 24.17 -8.34
N ILE A 159 15.96 24.55 -8.31
CA ILE A 159 16.79 24.69 -9.51
C ILE A 159 17.13 23.31 -10.11
N GLY A 160 17.16 22.29 -9.29
CA GLY A 160 17.41 20.90 -9.72
C GLY A 160 17.44 19.92 -8.57
N PRO A 161 17.45 18.63 -8.89
CA PRO A 161 17.53 17.56 -7.89
C PRO A 161 18.91 17.49 -7.25
N ASP A 162 19.00 16.81 -6.10
CA ASP A 162 20.26 16.48 -5.42
C ASP A 162 21.10 15.51 -6.25
N LYS A 163 22.02 16.05 -7.06
CA LYS A 163 22.90 15.28 -7.95
C LYS A 163 23.93 14.45 -7.20
N VAL A 164 24.32 14.88 -6.00
CA VAL A 164 25.27 14.11 -5.16
C VAL A 164 24.58 12.83 -4.69
N ASN A 165 23.33 12.93 -4.24
CA ASN A 165 22.57 11.77 -3.83
C ASN A 165 22.28 10.82 -5.01
N GLN A 166 21.96 11.34 -6.18
CA GLN A 166 21.82 10.53 -7.40
C GLN A 166 23.12 9.78 -7.72
N LEU A 167 24.28 10.45 -7.65
CA LEU A 167 25.59 9.84 -7.88
C LEU A 167 25.92 8.77 -6.81
N ARG A 168 25.53 8.97 -5.56
CA ARG A 168 25.67 7.95 -4.50
C ARG A 168 24.92 6.67 -4.86
N HIS A 169 23.66 6.79 -5.29
CA HIS A 169 22.85 5.66 -5.72
C HIS A 169 23.46 4.94 -6.93
N LEU A 170 23.88 5.71 -7.94
CA LEU A 170 24.55 5.16 -9.12
C LEU A 170 25.82 4.39 -8.75
N ARG A 171 26.67 4.94 -7.89
CA ARG A 171 27.91 4.28 -7.45
C ARG A 171 27.66 3.05 -6.59
N PHE A 172 26.58 3.06 -5.80
CA PHE A 172 26.22 1.93 -4.93
C PHE A 172 25.64 0.76 -5.71
N PHE A 173 24.75 1.02 -6.64
CA PHE A 173 24.08 -0.02 -7.41
C PHE A 173 24.80 -0.38 -8.72
N GLY A 174 25.44 0.58 -9.36
CA GLY A 174 25.99 0.44 -10.72
C GLY A 174 24.90 0.53 -11.76
N ASP A 175 23.99 -0.43 -11.76
CA ASP A 175 22.90 -0.59 -12.72
C ASP A 175 21.66 -1.24 -12.10
N ALA A 176 20.69 -1.64 -12.96
CA ALA A 176 19.46 -2.30 -12.53
C ALA A 176 19.71 -3.69 -11.90
N ASP A 177 20.75 -4.39 -12.32
CA ASP A 177 21.08 -5.70 -11.75
C ASP A 177 21.65 -5.55 -10.33
N GLY A 178 22.42 -4.49 -10.10
CA GLY A 178 22.85 -4.13 -8.74
C GLY A 178 21.67 -3.82 -7.80
N VAL A 179 20.62 -3.16 -8.29
CA VAL A 179 19.38 -2.96 -7.51
C VAL A 179 18.72 -4.31 -7.21
N ARG A 180 18.57 -5.19 -8.20
CA ARG A 180 17.98 -6.52 -8.01
C ARG A 180 18.76 -7.37 -7.02
N LEU A 181 20.09 -7.36 -7.11
CA LEU A 181 20.97 -8.07 -6.18
C LEU A 181 20.79 -7.56 -4.75
N HIS A 182 20.72 -6.25 -4.57
CA HIS A 182 20.51 -5.63 -3.26
C HIS A 182 19.13 -6.02 -2.69
N MET A 183 18.08 -6.03 -3.51
CA MET A 183 16.75 -6.43 -3.07
C MET A 183 16.62 -7.93 -2.76
N ARG A 184 17.44 -8.79 -3.38
CA ARG A 184 17.53 -10.20 -2.97
C ARG A 184 18.12 -10.34 -1.55
N ARG A 185 19.11 -9.53 -1.19
CA ARG A 185 19.62 -9.49 0.19
C ARG A 185 18.57 -9.00 1.19
N HIS A 186 17.72 -8.03 0.80
CA HIS A 186 16.56 -7.65 1.59
C HIS A 186 15.60 -8.83 1.77
N GLN A 187 15.28 -9.55 0.70
CA GLN A 187 14.43 -10.73 0.75
C GLN A 187 14.95 -11.79 1.71
N GLU A 188 16.26 -12.11 1.67
CA GLU A 188 16.89 -13.07 2.57
C GLU A 188 16.74 -12.69 4.06
N LEU A 189 16.74 -11.39 4.36
CA LEU A 189 16.54 -10.88 5.72
C LEU A 189 15.06 -10.82 6.13
N LEU A 190 14.17 -10.52 5.20
CA LEU A 190 12.77 -10.23 5.51
C LEU A 190 11.86 -11.46 5.38
N ALA A 191 12.07 -12.33 4.41
CA ALA A 191 11.21 -13.50 4.20
C ALA A 191 11.08 -14.38 5.46
N PRO A 192 12.14 -14.66 6.23
CA PRO A 192 12.02 -15.43 7.48
C PRO A 192 11.16 -14.73 8.54
N LYS A 193 11.17 -13.38 8.58
CA LYS A 193 10.35 -12.62 9.53
C LYS A 193 8.87 -12.71 9.17
N PHE A 194 8.54 -12.64 7.89
CA PHE A 194 7.16 -12.81 7.42
C PHE A 194 6.67 -14.25 7.68
N ALA A 195 7.49 -15.25 7.38
CA ALA A 195 7.16 -16.64 7.66
C ALA A 195 6.86 -16.85 9.16
N LEU A 196 7.68 -16.26 10.05
CA LEU A 196 7.46 -16.32 11.49
C LEU A 196 6.13 -15.68 11.92
N VAL A 197 5.76 -14.53 11.33
CA VAL A 197 4.46 -13.90 11.63
C VAL A 197 3.32 -14.81 11.24
N LEU A 198 3.35 -15.37 10.03
CA LEU A 198 2.29 -16.25 9.53
C LEU A 198 2.19 -17.53 10.36
N GLU A 199 3.32 -18.15 10.73
CA GLU A 199 3.39 -19.31 11.62
C GLU A 199 2.67 -19.03 12.96
N ILE A 200 2.99 -17.91 13.62
CA ILE A 200 2.39 -17.58 14.92
C ILE A 200 0.91 -17.25 14.80
N LEU A 201 0.50 -16.51 13.77
CA LEU A 201 -0.92 -16.22 13.56
C LEU A 201 -1.72 -17.52 13.33
N GLU A 202 -1.19 -18.46 12.53
CA GLU A 202 -1.83 -19.76 12.31
C GLU A 202 -1.91 -20.59 13.60
N ASP A 203 -0.80 -20.72 14.32
CA ASP A 203 -0.74 -21.50 15.58
C ASP A 203 -1.68 -20.94 16.66
N ARG A 204 -1.84 -19.60 16.71
CA ARG A 204 -2.57 -18.96 17.80
C ARG A 204 -4.03 -18.64 17.46
N LEU A 205 -4.34 -18.37 16.20
CA LEU A 205 -5.64 -17.85 15.77
C LEU A 205 -6.33 -18.74 14.73
N GLY A 206 -5.63 -19.65 14.06
CA GLY A 206 -6.16 -20.48 12.96
C GLY A 206 -7.41 -21.27 13.35
N ASP A 207 -7.36 -21.97 14.47
CA ASP A 207 -8.50 -22.78 14.96
C ASP A 207 -9.62 -21.92 15.60
N ALA A 208 -9.31 -20.72 16.08
CA ALA A 208 -10.27 -19.88 16.80
C ALA A 208 -11.33 -19.24 15.89
N LYS A 209 -11.07 -19.13 14.59
CA LYS A 209 -11.96 -18.57 13.55
C LYS A 209 -12.46 -17.13 13.85
N ILE A 210 -11.66 -16.37 14.57
CA ILE A 210 -11.95 -14.98 14.93
C ILE A 210 -11.12 -13.97 14.14
N ALA A 211 -10.22 -14.45 13.28
CA ALA A 211 -9.32 -13.63 12.51
C ALA A 211 -9.00 -14.25 11.15
N SER A 212 -8.58 -13.41 10.23
CA SER A 212 -7.99 -13.81 8.95
C SER A 212 -6.83 -12.85 8.62
N TRP A 213 -5.88 -13.30 7.81
CA TRP A 213 -4.73 -12.47 7.44
C TRP A 213 -4.28 -12.73 6.02
N THR A 214 -3.53 -11.78 5.47
CA THR A 214 -2.94 -11.93 4.16
C THR A 214 -1.60 -12.68 4.22
N GLU A 215 -1.28 -13.42 3.14
CA GLU A 215 0.01 -14.08 2.93
C GLU A 215 0.77 -13.37 1.80
N PRO A 216 1.40 -12.21 2.07
CA PRO A 216 1.97 -11.38 1.04
C PRO A 216 3.20 -12.05 0.41
N LYS A 217 3.28 -11.98 -0.93
CA LYS A 217 4.46 -12.43 -1.69
C LYS A 217 5.53 -11.33 -1.81
N GLY A 218 5.27 -10.17 -1.22
CA GLY A 218 6.17 -9.02 -1.22
C GLY A 218 5.59 -7.84 -0.44
N GLY A 219 6.30 -6.73 -0.45
CA GLY A 219 5.94 -5.55 0.34
C GLY A 219 6.48 -5.61 1.77
N TYR A 220 5.88 -4.82 2.66
CA TYR A 220 6.39 -4.62 4.03
C TYR A 220 5.38 -4.96 5.13
N PHE A 221 4.20 -5.47 4.78
CA PHE A 221 3.11 -5.60 5.74
C PHE A 221 2.39 -6.93 5.61
N VAL A 222 1.79 -7.35 6.73
CA VAL A 222 0.72 -8.35 6.78
C VAL A 222 -0.54 -7.62 7.24
N SER A 223 -1.64 -7.81 6.54
CA SER A 223 -2.95 -7.29 6.92
C SER A 223 -3.67 -8.35 7.74
N LEU A 224 -4.00 -8.03 8.98
CA LEU A 224 -4.74 -8.88 9.90
C LEU A 224 -6.14 -8.29 10.07
N ASP A 225 -7.17 -9.07 9.76
CA ASP A 225 -8.56 -8.77 10.09
C ASP A 225 -8.95 -9.60 11.32
N VAL A 226 -9.27 -8.95 12.43
CA VAL A 226 -9.79 -9.57 13.65
C VAL A 226 -11.33 -9.61 13.62
N LEU A 227 -11.95 -10.15 14.66
CA LEU A 227 -13.42 -10.15 14.77
C LEU A 227 -13.96 -8.72 14.57
N PRO A 228 -14.98 -8.52 13.73
CA PRO A 228 -15.57 -7.19 13.52
C PRO A 228 -15.94 -6.50 14.84
N GLY A 229 -15.65 -5.19 14.95
CA GLY A 229 -15.85 -4.39 16.15
C GLY A 229 -14.73 -4.49 17.18
N THR A 230 -13.64 -5.23 16.93
CA THR A 230 -12.61 -5.48 17.97
C THR A 230 -11.22 -4.94 17.66
N ALA A 231 -10.96 -4.36 16.48
CA ALA A 231 -9.62 -3.91 16.12
C ALA A 231 -9.10 -2.81 17.05
N LYS A 232 -9.92 -1.81 17.36
CA LYS A 232 -9.53 -0.74 18.30
C LYS A 232 -9.21 -1.27 19.68
N ARG A 233 -10.01 -2.21 20.18
CA ARG A 233 -9.78 -2.85 21.48
C ARG A 233 -8.50 -3.67 21.47
N THR A 234 -8.28 -4.47 20.41
CA THR A 234 -7.06 -5.26 20.23
C THR A 234 -5.81 -4.38 20.24
N VAL A 235 -5.83 -3.27 19.47
CA VAL A 235 -4.72 -2.32 19.42
C VAL A 235 -4.48 -1.63 20.75
N ALA A 236 -5.54 -1.28 21.50
CA ALA A 236 -5.42 -0.71 22.83
C ALA A 236 -4.75 -1.68 23.81
N LEU A 237 -5.19 -2.93 23.85
CA LEU A 237 -4.58 -3.99 24.67
C LEU A 237 -3.12 -4.23 24.31
N ALA A 238 -2.80 -4.28 23.00
CA ALA A 238 -1.43 -4.42 22.53
C ALA A 238 -0.54 -3.26 23.02
N LYS A 239 -1.03 -2.03 22.93
CA LYS A 239 -0.33 -0.84 23.44
C LYS A 239 -0.08 -0.91 24.95
N ASP A 240 -1.07 -1.32 25.72
CA ASP A 240 -0.96 -1.49 27.18
C ASP A 240 0.07 -2.58 27.54
N ALA A 241 0.21 -3.59 26.70
CA ALA A 241 1.23 -4.64 26.79
C ALA A 241 2.62 -4.21 26.26
N GLY A 242 2.78 -2.96 25.80
CA GLY A 242 4.05 -2.46 25.24
C GLY A 242 4.32 -2.87 23.80
N ILE A 243 3.32 -3.36 23.09
CA ILE A 243 3.42 -3.77 21.68
C ILE A 243 2.97 -2.61 20.79
N ALA A 244 3.90 -2.04 20.01
CA ALA A 244 3.62 -0.97 19.08
C ALA A 244 3.07 -1.51 17.75
N VAL A 245 1.79 -1.27 17.48
CA VAL A 245 1.15 -1.49 16.18
C VAL A 245 0.57 -0.19 15.65
N THR A 246 0.27 -0.15 14.36
CA THR A 246 -0.40 1.01 13.76
C THR A 246 -1.80 1.18 14.38
N GLU A 247 -2.24 2.42 14.58
CA GLU A 247 -3.60 2.71 15.08
C GLU A 247 -4.67 2.04 14.21
N ALA A 248 -5.67 1.45 14.86
CA ALA A 248 -6.82 0.88 14.16
C ALA A 248 -7.53 1.94 13.31
N GLY A 249 -7.97 1.53 12.13
CA GLY A 249 -8.58 2.44 11.15
C GLY A 249 -7.59 3.25 10.30
N ALA A 250 -6.29 3.29 10.61
CA ALA A 250 -5.32 4.06 9.85
C ALA A 250 -5.24 3.66 8.37
N SER A 251 -5.56 2.41 8.04
CA SER A 251 -5.59 1.90 6.66
C SER A 251 -6.85 2.30 5.88
N PHE A 252 -7.67 3.20 6.40
CA PHE A 252 -8.92 3.65 5.78
C PHE A 252 -9.00 5.19 5.69
N PRO A 253 -9.71 5.73 4.67
CA PRO A 253 -10.00 7.15 4.59
C PRO A 253 -10.63 7.67 5.89
N TYR A 254 -10.22 8.87 6.32
CA TYR A 254 -10.68 9.51 7.56
C TYR A 254 -10.47 8.65 8.82
N ARG A 255 -9.58 7.65 8.78
CA ARG A 255 -9.34 6.66 9.85
C ARG A 255 -10.59 5.89 10.28
N LYS A 256 -11.50 5.66 9.36
CA LYS A 256 -12.78 4.98 9.60
C LYS A 256 -12.79 3.63 8.90
N ASP A 257 -12.36 2.59 9.60
CA ASP A 257 -12.65 1.22 9.22
C ASP A 257 -14.14 0.95 9.55
N PRO A 258 -14.98 0.69 8.55
CA PRO A 258 -16.42 0.50 8.78
C PRO A 258 -16.72 -0.70 9.66
N ASP A 259 -15.89 -1.75 9.59
CA ASP A 259 -16.08 -2.98 10.34
C ASP A 259 -15.24 -3.03 11.64
N ASP A 260 -14.36 -2.03 11.88
CA ASP A 260 -13.42 -2.02 13.00
C ASP A 260 -12.69 -3.36 13.19
N LYS A 261 -12.09 -3.89 12.11
CA LYS A 261 -11.46 -5.21 12.08
C LYS A 261 -10.01 -5.22 11.63
N ASN A 262 -9.56 -4.21 10.87
CA ASN A 262 -8.26 -4.24 10.20
C ASN A 262 -7.11 -3.73 11.08
N ILE A 263 -6.04 -4.52 11.15
CA ILE A 263 -4.79 -4.20 11.84
C ILE A 263 -3.62 -4.43 10.86
N ARG A 264 -2.75 -3.44 10.71
CA ARG A 264 -1.55 -3.52 9.90
C ARG A 264 -0.35 -3.95 10.73
N ILE A 265 0.27 -5.08 10.40
CA ILE A 265 1.49 -5.61 11.01
C ILE A 265 2.69 -5.25 10.13
N ALA A 266 3.75 -4.69 10.72
CA ALA A 266 4.99 -4.30 10.06
C ALA A 266 6.20 -5.09 10.60
N PRO A 267 6.51 -6.30 10.08
CA PRO A 267 7.50 -7.20 10.67
C PRO A 267 8.95 -6.83 10.33
N THR A 268 9.18 -5.82 9.50
CA THR A 268 10.49 -5.59 8.89
C THR A 268 11.56 -5.09 9.84
N PHE A 269 11.23 -4.24 10.81
CA PHE A 269 12.19 -3.58 11.70
C PHE A 269 12.62 -4.42 12.91
N PRO A 270 11.73 -5.04 13.73
CA PRO A 270 12.12 -5.73 14.96
C PRO A 270 13.09 -6.88 14.71
N SER A 271 13.86 -7.26 15.75
CA SER A 271 14.59 -8.53 15.75
C SER A 271 13.61 -9.71 15.66
N THR A 272 14.09 -10.89 15.25
CA THR A 272 13.24 -12.09 15.17
C THR A 272 12.69 -12.49 16.55
N SER A 273 13.46 -12.30 17.63
CA SER A 273 13.03 -12.57 19.00
C SER A 273 11.94 -11.61 19.47
N ASP A 274 12.13 -10.30 19.21
CA ASP A 274 11.13 -9.29 19.57
C ASP A 274 9.85 -9.47 18.77
N LEU A 275 9.99 -9.80 17.47
CA LEU A 275 8.87 -10.06 16.59
C LEU A 275 8.04 -11.25 17.09
N ARG A 276 8.67 -12.35 17.48
CA ARG A 276 7.99 -13.52 18.06
C ARG A 276 7.16 -13.11 19.27
N THR A 277 7.77 -12.41 20.23
CA THR A 277 7.09 -11.96 21.45
C THR A 277 5.93 -11.00 21.12
N ALA A 278 6.15 -10.07 20.20
CA ALA A 278 5.14 -9.07 19.82
C ALA A 278 3.93 -9.70 19.12
N ILE A 279 4.15 -10.64 18.20
CA ILE A 279 3.04 -11.27 17.46
C ILE A 279 2.27 -12.24 18.35
N ASP A 280 2.95 -13.01 19.21
CA ASP A 280 2.30 -13.86 20.21
C ASP A 280 1.42 -13.04 21.17
N GLY A 281 1.95 -11.91 21.65
CA GLY A 281 1.20 -10.97 22.48
C GLY A 281 0.02 -10.32 21.73
N LEU A 282 0.20 -9.93 20.47
CA LEU A 282 -0.89 -9.39 19.63
C LEU A 282 -2.01 -10.41 19.43
N ALA A 283 -1.66 -11.67 19.16
CA ALA A 283 -2.63 -12.78 19.06
C ALA A 283 -3.42 -12.96 20.37
N THR A 284 -2.74 -12.89 21.52
CA THR A 284 -3.40 -12.92 22.83
C THR A 284 -4.38 -11.74 23.01
N CYS A 285 -3.99 -10.53 22.57
CA CYS A 285 -4.87 -9.36 22.62
C CYS A 285 -6.11 -9.52 21.72
N ALA A 286 -5.94 -10.11 20.53
CA ALA A 286 -7.04 -10.39 19.62
C ALA A 286 -8.02 -11.43 20.22
N LEU A 287 -7.51 -12.52 20.82
CA LEU A 287 -8.33 -13.51 21.52
C LEU A 287 -9.12 -12.89 22.69
N LEU A 288 -8.45 -12.08 23.51
CA LEU A 288 -9.11 -11.41 24.64
C LEU A 288 -10.20 -10.45 24.15
N SER A 289 -9.89 -9.61 23.18
CA SER A 289 -10.84 -8.65 22.61
C SER A 289 -12.07 -9.33 22.00
N ALA A 290 -11.85 -10.43 21.26
CA ALA A 290 -12.93 -11.22 20.70
C ALA A 290 -13.79 -11.87 21.79
N THR A 291 -13.15 -12.40 22.85
CA THR A 291 -13.87 -12.99 23.99
C THR A 291 -14.71 -11.96 24.72
N GLU A 292 -14.16 -10.76 24.99
CA GLU A 292 -14.91 -9.64 25.61
C GLU A 292 -16.14 -9.28 24.77
N SER A 293 -16.00 -9.21 23.43
CA SER A 293 -17.11 -8.88 22.52
C SER A 293 -18.19 -9.95 22.52
N LEU A 294 -17.83 -11.22 22.39
CA LEU A 294 -18.77 -12.34 22.35
C LEU A 294 -19.53 -12.53 23.66
N LEU A 295 -18.91 -12.22 24.81
CA LEU A 295 -19.58 -12.28 26.11
C LEU A 295 -20.52 -11.09 26.34
N ALA A 296 -20.27 -9.96 25.70
CA ALA A 296 -21.14 -8.79 25.81
C ALA A 296 -22.45 -8.94 25.00
N ASP A 297 -22.44 -9.84 23.99
CA ASP A 297 -23.59 -10.14 23.13
C ASP A 297 -24.50 -11.27 23.71
N THR A 298 -24.09 -11.88 24.83
CA THR A 298 -24.87 -12.91 25.57
C THR A 298 -25.59 -12.34 26.77
#